data_2c13d06728539812188c5b680bc0b2ce
#
_entry.id   2c13d06728539812188c5b680bc0b2ce
#
_cell.length_a   1.000
_cell.length_b   1.000
_cell.length_c   1.000
_cell.angle_alpha   90.00
_cell.angle_beta   90.00
_cell.angle_gamma   90.00
#
_symmetry.space_group_name_H-M   'P 1'
#
loop_
_entity.id
_entity.type
_entity.pdbx_description
1 polymer ?
#
loop_
_entity_poly.entity_id
_entity_poly.type
_entity_poly.pdbx_seq_one_letter_code
_entity_poly.pdbx_strand_id
1 'polypeptide(L)'
;MRFTPASSPSEATSLTRGTVRHPSGYWLDSPDTRPHPHLMPTPTRPPHIDDEKFLDHVTDRLAALPGVRGVALGGSRAQGTHGPDSDWDLAIYYRGVFDPDDLRAVGWQGEVSGIGGWGGGVFNGGAWLTVEGRRTDVHYRDLDVVERESARAEQGRFHVEPLLFHLAGIPSYLLVAELAVNRVLCGDLPRPAAYPARLRVSASAHWHGTARATLAYAKANHAPAGRLTEVAGALASAALQTGHAVLAARGEWVTNEKRLLERAGLRGIDEIVRGGVNEPEGLVHMLGRAEAVLDAAVAEARQSGAE
;
A
#
# COMPACT_ATOMS: atom_id res chain seq x y z
N MET A 1 -51.14 -25.40 25.55
CA MET A 1 -51.71 -24.26 24.78
C MET A 1 -51.18 -24.41 23.36
N ARG A 2 -52.08 -24.66 22.41
CA ARG A 2 -51.72 -24.76 20.97
C ARG A 2 -51.83 -23.38 20.35
N PHE A 3 -50.85 -22.97 19.56
CA PHE A 3 -50.97 -21.82 18.65
C PHE A 3 -50.79 -22.31 17.23
N THR A 4 -51.80 -22.05 16.43
CA THR A 4 -51.92 -22.29 14.99
C THR A 4 -51.21 -21.17 14.20
N PRO A 5 -50.67 -21.44 12.98
CA PRO A 5 -49.99 -20.42 12.17
C PRO A 5 -51.00 -19.67 11.29
N ALA A 6 -50.78 -18.37 11.13
CA ALA A 6 -51.49 -17.53 10.17
C ALA A 6 -50.67 -17.41 8.87
N SER A 7 -51.38 -17.48 7.78
CA SER A 7 -50.93 -17.45 6.39
C SER A 7 -50.46 -16.11 5.89
N SER A 8 -49.49 -16.15 4.97
CA SER A 8 -48.91 -15.08 4.13
C SER A 8 -49.93 -14.32 3.24
N PRO A 9 -49.51 -13.17 2.69
CA PRO A 9 -49.37 -13.14 1.23
C PRO A 9 -48.01 -12.63 0.71
N SER A 10 -47.68 -13.16 -0.45
CA SER A 10 -46.54 -12.82 -1.29
C SER A 10 -46.68 -11.42 -1.89
N GLU A 11 -45.71 -10.56 -1.66
CA GLU A 11 -45.45 -9.46 -2.55
C GLU A 11 -44.01 -9.55 -3.10
N ALA A 12 -43.98 -9.74 -4.41
CA ALA A 12 -42.75 -9.70 -5.19
C ALA A 12 -42.27 -8.28 -5.29
N THR A 13 -41.28 -7.91 -4.47
CA THR A 13 -40.61 -6.62 -4.58
C THR A 13 -39.40 -6.76 -5.48
N SER A 14 -39.48 -6.11 -6.63
CA SER A 14 -38.40 -5.88 -7.60
C SER A 14 -37.16 -5.34 -6.88
N LEU A 15 -36.11 -6.15 -6.82
CA LEU A 15 -34.78 -5.72 -6.38
C LEU A 15 -34.14 -4.87 -7.48
N THR A 16 -34.26 -3.56 -7.38
CA THR A 16 -33.37 -2.62 -8.03
C THR A 16 -31.97 -2.85 -7.50
N ARG A 17 -31.02 -3.16 -8.39
CA ARG A 17 -29.59 -3.25 -8.06
C ARG A 17 -29.10 -1.88 -7.57
N GLY A 18 -29.07 -1.72 -6.25
CA GLY A 18 -28.37 -0.63 -5.62
C GLY A 18 -26.87 -0.96 -5.60
N THR A 19 -26.07 -0.12 -6.22
CA THR A 19 -24.62 -0.12 -6.04
C THR A 19 -24.33 0.19 -4.57
N VAL A 20 -23.80 -0.78 -3.85
CA VAL A 20 -23.32 -0.60 -2.48
C VAL A 20 -22.00 0.15 -2.59
N ARG A 21 -22.02 1.45 -2.27
CA ARG A 21 -20.80 2.24 -2.09
C ARG A 21 -20.07 1.75 -0.85
N HIS A 22 -18.84 1.31 -1.03
CA HIS A 22 -17.95 1.03 0.10
C HIS A 22 -17.44 2.36 0.67
N PRO A 23 -17.41 2.57 2.00
CA PRO A 23 -17.01 3.85 2.61
C PRO A 23 -15.56 4.26 2.36
N SER A 24 -14.72 3.37 1.83
CA SER A 24 -13.28 3.58 1.63
C SER A 24 -12.87 3.93 0.19
N GLY A 25 -13.79 4.17 -0.75
CA GLY A 25 -13.50 4.71 -2.09
C GLY A 25 -12.60 3.88 -3.01
N TYR A 26 -12.29 2.64 -2.68
CA TYR A 26 -11.45 1.79 -3.53
C TYR A 26 -12.27 1.08 -4.60
N TRP A 27 -11.81 1.17 -5.85
CA TRP A 27 -12.37 0.43 -6.97
C TRP A 27 -11.86 -1.02 -6.94
N LEU A 28 -12.78 -1.97 -6.77
CA LEU A 28 -12.54 -3.36 -7.16
C LEU A 28 -13.00 -3.49 -8.60
N ASP A 29 -12.11 -3.78 -9.52
CA ASP A 29 -12.46 -4.15 -10.88
C ASP A 29 -13.35 -5.40 -10.84
N SER A 30 -14.61 -5.24 -11.24
CA SER A 30 -15.51 -6.38 -11.44
C SER A 30 -15.04 -7.17 -12.67
N PRO A 31 -15.08 -8.51 -12.65
CA PRO A 31 -14.73 -9.30 -13.83
C PRO A 31 -15.64 -8.92 -15.00
N ASP A 32 -15.02 -8.65 -16.13
CA ASP A 32 -15.62 -8.17 -17.38
C ASP A 32 -16.63 -9.17 -17.94
N THR A 33 -17.91 -8.89 -17.75
CA THR A 33 -19.01 -9.57 -18.47
C THR A 33 -19.54 -8.67 -19.58
N ARG A 34 -18.70 -8.31 -20.55
CA ARG A 34 -19.14 -7.57 -21.73
C ARG A 34 -19.41 -8.51 -22.91
N PRO A 35 -20.54 -8.36 -23.63
CA PRO A 35 -20.71 -8.98 -24.94
C PRO A 35 -19.73 -8.35 -25.95
N HIS A 36 -19.19 -9.16 -26.86
CA HIS A 36 -18.23 -8.73 -27.90
C HIS A 36 -18.68 -7.46 -28.62
N PRO A 37 -17.83 -6.44 -28.75
CA PRO A 37 -18.20 -5.18 -29.36
C PRO A 37 -18.21 -5.30 -30.88
N HIS A 38 -19.32 -4.90 -31.50
CA HIS A 38 -19.29 -4.33 -32.84
C HIS A 38 -18.37 -3.10 -32.82
N LEU A 39 -17.52 -3.00 -33.85
CA LEU A 39 -16.55 -1.94 -34.08
C LEU A 39 -17.12 -0.54 -33.77
N MET A 40 -16.87 -0.05 -32.57
CA MET A 40 -17.00 1.36 -32.25
C MET A 40 -15.73 2.08 -32.71
N PRO A 41 -15.80 3.30 -33.24
CA PRO A 41 -14.60 4.06 -33.59
C PRO A 41 -13.76 4.22 -32.32
N THR A 42 -12.49 3.87 -32.43
CA THR A 42 -11.48 4.07 -31.37
C THR A 42 -11.56 5.52 -30.91
N PRO A 43 -11.77 5.80 -29.60
CA PRO A 43 -11.71 7.18 -29.13
C PRO A 43 -10.34 7.73 -29.52
N THR A 44 -10.33 8.80 -30.28
CA THR A 44 -9.13 9.54 -30.64
C THR A 44 -8.46 9.93 -29.33
N ARG A 45 -7.30 9.32 -29.06
CA ARG A 45 -6.45 9.67 -27.92
C ARG A 45 -6.20 11.18 -27.98
N PRO A 46 -6.48 11.95 -26.92
CA PRO A 46 -6.18 13.37 -26.91
C PRO A 46 -4.71 13.58 -27.25
N PRO A 47 -4.35 14.69 -27.93
CA PRO A 47 -2.97 14.96 -28.30
C PRO A 47 -2.07 14.81 -27.07
N HIS A 48 -1.01 14.02 -27.20
CA HIS A 48 -0.03 13.82 -26.15
C HIS A 48 0.59 15.16 -25.79
N ILE A 49 0.16 15.76 -24.70
CA ILE A 49 0.98 16.74 -24.01
C ILE A 49 2.21 15.97 -23.54
N ASP A 50 3.38 16.52 -23.81
CA ASP A 50 4.65 16.01 -23.33
C ASP A 50 4.56 15.75 -21.82
N ASP A 51 5.10 14.64 -21.35
CA ASP A 51 5.06 14.25 -19.92
C ASP A 51 5.67 15.33 -19.01
N GLU A 52 6.67 16.05 -19.50
CA GLU A 52 7.27 17.17 -18.78
C GLU A 52 6.30 18.35 -18.64
N LYS A 53 5.64 18.75 -19.72
CA LYS A 53 4.64 19.83 -19.67
C LYS A 53 3.44 19.48 -18.80
N PHE A 54 3.01 18.22 -18.84
CA PHE A 54 1.97 17.73 -17.94
C PHE A 54 2.40 17.87 -16.47
N LEU A 55 3.61 17.41 -16.19
CA LEU A 55 4.14 17.44 -14.83
C LEU A 55 4.33 18.87 -14.32
N ASP A 56 4.83 19.76 -15.17
CA ASP A 56 4.96 21.18 -14.85
C ASP A 56 3.60 21.81 -14.54
N HIS A 57 2.59 21.56 -15.44
CA HIS A 57 1.24 22.08 -15.24
C HIS A 57 0.63 21.61 -13.91
N VAL A 58 0.71 20.30 -13.60
CA VAL A 58 0.13 19.75 -12.36
C VAL A 58 0.90 20.27 -11.14
N THR A 59 2.22 20.34 -11.23
CA THR A 59 3.07 20.85 -10.15
C THR A 59 2.73 22.30 -9.81
N ASP A 60 2.62 23.18 -10.83
CA ASP A 60 2.29 24.59 -10.63
C ASP A 60 0.91 24.76 -9.94
N ARG A 61 -0.07 23.97 -10.34
CA ARG A 61 -1.42 24.02 -9.75
C ARG A 61 -1.42 23.54 -8.31
N LEU A 62 -0.71 22.44 -8.00
CA LEU A 62 -0.61 21.91 -6.65
C LEU A 62 0.24 22.81 -5.72
N ALA A 63 1.31 23.37 -6.24
CA ALA A 63 2.18 24.27 -5.48
C ALA A 63 1.51 25.60 -5.11
N ALA A 64 0.52 26.03 -5.92
CA ALA A 64 -0.25 27.25 -5.67
C ALA A 64 -1.31 27.09 -4.57
N LEU A 65 -1.60 25.87 -4.10
CA LEU A 65 -2.60 25.63 -3.06
C LEU A 65 -2.15 26.20 -1.72
N PRO A 66 -3.03 26.83 -0.95
CA PRO A 66 -2.72 27.40 0.35
C PRO A 66 -2.10 26.36 1.30
N GLY A 67 -1.06 26.73 2.01
CA GLY A 67 -0.37 25.85 2.96
C GLY A 67 0.61 24.86 2.35
N VAL A 68 0.59 24.60 1.04
CA VAL A 68 1.56 23.72 0.36
C VAL A 68 2.94 24.36 0.36
N ARG A 69 3.95 23.56 0.67
CA ARG A 69 5.37 23.96 0.79
C ARG A 69 6.25 23.22 -0.21
N GLY A 70 5.76 22.14 -0.77
CA GLY A 70 6.47 21.39 -1.78
C GLY A 70 5.58 20.35 -2.44
N VAL A 71 5.99 19.93 -3.62
CA VAL A 71 5.37 18.86 -4.41
C VAL A 71 6.45 17.88 -4.84
N ALA A 72 6.16 16.59 -4.74
CA ALA A 72 7.06 15.56 -5.20
C ALA A 72 6.32 14.54 -6.09
N LEU A 73 7.04 14.01 -7.08
CA LEU A 73 6.62 12.85 -7.86
C LEU A 73 7.10 11.59 -7.15
N GLY A 74 6.19 10.68 -6.92
CA GLY A 74 6.42 9.37 -6.31
C GLY A 74 6.23 8.20 -7.26
N GLY A 75 6.02 7.02 -6.68
CA GLY A 75 5.65 5.82 -7.38
C GLY A 75 6.66 5.33 -8.42
N SER A 76 6.17 4.58 -9.38
CA SER A 76 7.01 3.97 -10.43
C SER A 76 7.65 4.99 -11.37
N ARG A 77 7.00 6.15 -11.56
CA ARG A 77 7.52 7.22 -12.43
C ARG A 77 8.74 7.91 -11.82
N ALA A 78 8.74 8.14 -10.52
CA ALA A 78 9.92 8.70 -9.83
C ALA A 78 11.12 7.73 -9.86
N GLN A 79 10.85 6.43 -9.86
CA GLN A 79 11.87 5.38 -9.84
C GLN A 79 12.28 4.89 -11.23
N GLY A 80 11.67 5.40 -12.31
CA GLY A 80 11.98 4.99 -13.69
C GLY A 80 11.55 3.56 -14.02
N THR A 81 10.62 2.96 -13.25
CA THR A 81 10.12 1.59 -13.43
C THR A 81 8.70 1.51 -13.96
N HIS A 82 8.16 2.64 -14.41
CA HIS A 82 6.80 2.78 -14.90
C HIS A 82 6.60 2.18 -16.31
N GLY A 83 5.39 1.67 -16.54
CA GLY A 83 4.90 1.35 -17.88
C GLY A 83 4.06 2.51 -18.48
N PRO A 84 3.61 2.36 -19.73
CA PRO A 84 2.83 3.39 -20.42
C PRO A 84 1.54 3.81 -19.70
N ASP A 85 0.91 2.86 -18.99
CA ASP A 85 -0.38 3.03 -18.32
C ASP A 85 -0.24 3.27 -16.81
N SER A 86 0.99 3.49 -16.33
CA SER A 86 1.21 3.79 -14.91
C SER A 86 0.63 5.13 -14.51
N ASP A 87 0.02 5.17 -13.34
CA ASP A 87 -0.52 6.38 -12.73
C ASP A 87 0.58 7.41 -12.44
N TRP A 88 0.17 8.65 -12.22
CA TRP A 88 1.02 9.73 -11.75
C TRP A 88 0.82 9.87 -10.25
N ASP A 89 1.77 9.37 -9.48
CA ASP A 89 1.75 9.46 -8.01
C ASP A 89 2.42 10.76 -7.57
N LEU A 90 1.65 11.71 -7.09
CA LEU A 90 2.12 12.98 -6.58
C LEU A 90 1.89 13.07 -5.07
N ALA A 91 2.73 13.81 -4.38
CA ALA A 91 2.52 14.16 -2.98
C ALA A 91 2.64 15.67 -2.81
N ILE A 92 1.65 16.28 -2.14
CA ILE A 92 1.73 17.64 -1.64
C ILE A 92 2.20 17.60 -0.20
N TYR A 93 3.21 18.41 0.10
CA TYR A 93 3.74 18.61 1.44
C TYR A 93 3.27 19.97 1.95
N TYR A 94 2.44 19.95 2.99
CA TYR A 94 1.88 21.17 3.57
C TYR A 94 2.36 21.38 5.00
N ARG A 95 2.23 22.61 5.51
CA ARG A 95 2.52 22.95 6.91
C ARG A 95 1.36 23.76 7.48
N GLY A 96 0.95 23.40 8.70
CA GLY A 96 -0.22 23.99 9.34
C GLY A 96 -1.52 23.43 8.80
N VAL A 97 -2.39 24.26 8.26
CA VAL A 97 -3.69 23.85 7.74
C VAL A 97 -3.63 23.68 6.23
N PHE A 98 -4.13 22.56 5.75
CA PHE A 98 -4.43 22.31 4.34
C PHE A 98 -5.92 21.99 4.24
N ASP A 99 -6.65 22.74 3.38
CA ASP A 99 -8.04 22.50 3.11
C ASP A 99 -8.22 21.73 1.80
N PRO A 100 -8.72 20.49 1.81
CA PRO A 100 -8.99 19.74 0.59
C PRO A 100 -9.99 20.42 -0.37
N ASP A 101 -10.80 21.37 0.09
CA ASP A 101 -11.70 22.13 -0.78
C ASP A 101 -10.91 23.05 -1.74
N ASP A 102 -9.73 23.51 -1.38
CA ASP A 102 -8.85 24.23 -2.30
C ASP A 102 -8.41 23.33 -3.48
N LEU A 103 -8.15 22.06 -3.23
CA LEU A 103 -7.84 21.10 -4.29
C LEU A 103 -9.09 20.80 -5.15
N ARG A 104 -10.27 20.69 -4.55
CA ARG A 104 -11.54 20.54 -5.29
C ARG A 104 -11.81 21.73 -6.20
N ALA A 105 -11.49 22.94 -5.74
CA ALA A 105 -11.66 24.17 -6.50
C ALA A 105 -10.75 24.27 -7.74
N VAL A 106 -9.70 23.45 -7.85
CA VAL A 106 -8.89 23.33 -9.09
C VAL A 106 -9.75 22.83 -10.27
N GLY A 107 -10.81 22.03 -9.97
CA GLY A 107 -11.78 21.59 -10.98
C GLY A 107 -11.40 20.31 -11.73
N TRP A 108 -10.37 19.59 -11.31
CA TRP A 108 -10.03 18.29 -11.89
C TRP A 108 -11.07 17.23 -11.53
N GLN A 109 -11.37 16.33 -12.46
CA GLN A 109 -12.34 15.25 -12.22
C GLN A 109 -11.76 14.19 -11.29
N GLY A 110 -12.57 13.68 -10.38
CA GLY A 110 -12.20 12.59 -9.48
C GLY A 110 -12.70 12.77 -8.06
N GLU A 111 -12.08 12.04 -7.14
CA GLU A 111 -12.43 12.06 -5.73
C GLU A 111 -11.32 12.75 -4.93
N VAL A 112 -11.72 13.67 -4.05
CA VAL A 112 -10.83 14.37 -3.11
C VAL A 112 -11.28 14.04 -1.70
N SER A 113 -10.48 13.31 -0.93
CA SER A 113 -10.80 12.96 0.45
C SER A 113 -10.63 14.15 1.38
N GLY A 114 -11.32 14.12 2.53
CA GLY A 114 -10.97 14.99 3.65
C GLY A 114 -9.64 14.57 4.30
N ILE A 115 -9.09 15.47 5.15
CA ILE A 115 -7.95 15.11 6.00
C ILE A 115 -8.35 13.94 6.91
N GLY A 116 -7.50 12.94 7.03
CA GLY A 116 -7.78 11.69 7.75
C GLY A 116 -8.69 10.72 6.99
N GLY A 117 -9.17 11.06 5.80
CA GLY A 117 -10.14 10.26 5.04
C GLY A 117 -9.66 8.88 4.61
N TRP A 118 -8.34 8.68 4.59
CA TRP A 118 -7.71 7.37 4.29
C TRP A 118 -7.23 6.63 5.55
N GLY A 119 -7.77 6.95 6.72
CA GLY A 119 -7.48 6.30 7.99
C GLY A 119 -6.69 7.17 8.97
N GLY A 120 -6.11 8.27 8.51
CA GLY A 120 -5.26 9.14 9.33
C GLY A 120 -3.83 8.59 9.47
N GLY A 121 -3.06 9.16 10.39
CA GLY A 121 -1.68 8.72 10.63
C GLY A 121 -0.78 8.95 9.42
N VAL A 122 -0.12 7.88 8.95
CA VAL A 122 0.77 7.91 7.78
C VAL A 122 0.00 8.24 6.49
N PHE A 123 -1.22 7.71 6.35
CA PHE A 123 -2.11 7.99 5.21
C PHE A 123 -3.18 9.00 5.61
N ASN A 124 -2.81 10.27 5.56
CA ASN A 124 -3.65 11.37 6.02
C ASN A 124 -4.77 11.74 5.05
N GLY A 125 -4.79 11.17 3.85
CA GLY A 125 -5.74 11.42 2.81
C GLY A 125 -5.07 11.75 1.48
N GLY A 126 -5.89 12.02 0.48
CA GLY A 126 -5.42 12.29 -0.86
C GLY A 126 -6.56 12.47 -1.85
N ALA A 127 -6.23 12.41 -3.12
CA ALA A 127 -7.18 12.48 -4.20
C ALA A 127 -6.83 11.48 -5.32
N TRP A 128 -7.87 10.93 -5.93
CA TRP A 128 -7.78 10.14 -7.16
C TRP A 128 -8.40 10.93 -8.29
N LEU A 129 -7.56 11.45 -9.17
CA LEU A 129 -7.94 12.44 -10.16
C LEU A 129 -7.71 11.93 -11.58
N THR A 130 -8.44 12.51 -12.52
CA THR A 130 -8.13 12.45 -13.95
C THR A 130 -7.77 13.85 -14.41
N VAL A 131 -6.50 14.05 -14.72
CA VAL A 131 -5.97 15.33 -15.19
C VAL A 131 -5.53 15.16 -16.64
N GLU A 132 -6.14 15.89 -17.56
CA GLU A 132 -5.84 15.79 -19.01
C GLU A 132 -5.87 14.33 -19.53
N GLY A 133 -6.84 13.54 -19.04
CA GLY A 133 -7.01 12.13 -19.40
C GLY A 133 -6.01 11.17 -18.76
N ARG A 134 -5.17 11.61 -17.83
CA ARG A 134 -4.18 10.81 -17.09
C ARG A 134 -4.64 10.58 -15.65
N ARG A 135 -4.52 9.34 -15.19
CA ARG A 135 -4.78 9.01 -13.78
C ARG A 135 -3.68 9.61 -12.91
N THR A 136 -4.10 10.39 -11.93
CA THR A 136 -3.20 11.18 -11.09
C THR A 136 -3.64 11.05 -9.63
N ASP A 137 -2.81 10.42 -8.83
CA ASP A 137 -3.01 10.29 -7.39
C ASP A 137 -2.25 11.40 -6.68
N VAL A 138 -2.91 12.06 -5.73
CA VAL A 138 -2.30 13.13 -4.92
C VAL A 138 -2.38 12.76 -3.45
N HIS A 139 -1.26 12.53 -2.81
CA HIS A 139 -1.16 12.22 -1.38
C HIS A 139 -0.96 13.49 -0.55
N TYR A 140 -1.62 13.57 0.60
CA TYR A 140 -1.43 14.68 1.55
C TYR A 140 -0.35 14.30 2.56
N ARG A 141 0.67 15.16 2.73
CA ARG A 141 1.77 14.96 3.67
C ARG A 141 1.95 16.19 4.53
N ASP A 142 1.63 16.05 5.82
CA ASP A 142 1.90 17.09 6.83
C ASP A 142 3.39 17.07 7.17
N LEU A 143 4.08 18.19 6.91
CA LEU A 143 5.53 18.31 7.14
C LEU A 143 5.91 18.18 8.62
N ASP A 144 5.06 18.60 9.54
CA ASP A 144 5.34 18.44 10.97
C ASP A 144 5.29 16.96 11.38
N VAL A 145 4.41 16.17 10.75
CA VAL A 145 4.37 14.72 10.91
C VAL A 145 5.59 14.07 10.27
N VAL A 146 5.92 14.46 9.04
CA VAL A 146 7.07 13.93 8.28
C VAL A 146 8.37 14.16 9.04
N GLU A 147 8.61 15.35 9.55
CA GLU A 147 9.82 15.72 10.31
C GLU A 147 9.90 14.93 11.63
N ARG A 148 8.77 14.78 12.33
CA ARG A 148 8.69 13.98 13.55
C ARG A 148 9.01 12.50 13.29
N GLU A 149 8.41 11.88 12.26
CA GLU A 149 8.68 10.49 11.92
C GLU A 149 10.11 10.30 11.38
N SER A 150 10.69 11.30 10.71
CA SER A 150 12.09 11.28 10.32
C SER A 150 13.02 11.26 11.55
N ALA A 151 12.77 12.13 12.53
CA ALA A 151 13.54 12.15 13.78
C ALA A 151 13.40 10.85 14.59
N ARG A 152 12.20 10.21 14.55
CA ARG A 152 11.98 8.90 15.17
C ARG A 152 12.74 7.80 14.44
N ALA A 153 12.71 7.79 13.12
CA ALA A 153 13.43 6.83 12.30
C ALA A 153 14.95 6.88 12.54
N GLU A 154 15.53 8.08 12.64
CA GLU A 154 16.95 8.25 13.03
C GLU A 154 17.29 7.63 14.39
N GLN A 155 16.31 7.58 15.29
CA GLN A 155 16.47 6.95 16.60
C GLN A 155 16.12 5.43 16.58
N GLY A 156 15.78 4.87 15.41
CA GLY A 156 15.34 3.51 15.27
C GLY A 156 13.94 3.24 15.83
N ARG A 157 13.12 4.28 15.97
CA ARG A 157 11.75 4.19 16.50
C ARG A 157 10.74 4.40 15.38
N PHE A 158 9.72 3.56 15.38
CA PHE A 158 8.58 3.64 14.47
C PHE A 158 7.40 2.86 15.07
N HIS A 159 6.26 2.95 14.43
CA HIS A 159 5.09 2.12 14.68
C HIS A 159 4.55 1.59 13.36
N VAL A 160 3.67 0.61 13.43
CA VAL A 160 3.01 0.01 12.27
C VAL A 160 1.52 0.31 12.38
N GLU A 161 0.93 0.80 11.31
CA GLU A 161 -0.50 1.04 11.18
C GLU A 161 -1.12 -0.01 10.27
N PRO A 162 -2.32 -0.55 10.61
CA PRO A 162 -3.05 -1.39 9.69
C PRO A 162 -3.53 -0.53 8.51
N LEU A 163 -3.37 -1.04 7.31
CA LEU A 163 -3.89 -0.39 6.11
C LEU A 163 -4.48 -1.42 5.17
N LEU A 164 -5.62 -1.08 4.57
CA LEU A 164 -6.25 -1.86 3.52
C LEU A 164 -5.24 -2.13 2.39
N PHE A 165 -5.21 -3.36 1.86
CA PHE A 165 -4.27 -3.81 0.81
C PHE A 165 -2.80 -3.97 1.22
N HIS A 166 -2.46 -3.79 2.50
CA HIS A 166 -1.14 -4.06 3.04
C HIS A 166 -1.26 -5.09 4.16
N LEU A 167 -0.93 -6.34 3.86
CA LEU A 167 -1.10 -7.44 4.81
C LEU A 167 -0.14 -7.35 6.01
N ALA A 168 1.04 -6.80 5.82
CA ALA A 168 1.97 -6.54 6.92
C ALA A 168 1.62 -5.25 7.68
N GLY A 169 0.82 -4.37 7.09
CA GLY A 169 0.60 -3.01 7.56
C GLY A 169 1.65 -2.03 7.04
N ILE A 170 1.53 -0.78 7.44
CA ILE A 170 2.42 0.31 7.00
C ILE A 170 3.26 0.81 8.15
N PRO A 171 4.60 0.86 8.01
CA PRO A 171 5.45 1.49 9.01
C PRO A 171 5.41 3.01 8.90
N SER A 172 5.46 3.72 10.04
CA SER A 172 5.45 5.19 10.05
C SER A 172 6.65 5.82 9.35
N TYR A 173 7.76 5.11 9.20
CA TYR A 173 8.90 5.55 8.39
C TYR A 173 8.67 5.49 6.88
N LEU A 174 7.48 5.07 6.42
CA LEU A 174 7.09 5.20 5.01
C LEU A 174 7.24 6.65 4.52
N LEU A 175 6.90 7.63 5.36
CA LEU A 175 7.04 9.05 5.04
C LEU A 175 8.49 9.43 4.72
N VAL A 176 9.44 8.80 5.42
CA VAL A 176 10.88 8.98 5.16
C VAL A 176 11.30 8.26 3.88
N ALA A 177 10.77 7.04 3.67
CA ALA A 177 11.01 6.26 2.46
C ALA A 177 10.56 7.00 1.21
N GLU A 178 9.37 7.62 1.25
CA GLU A 178 8.86 8.44 0.14
C GLU A 178 9.84 9.58 -0.19
N LEU A 179 10.27 10.36 0.80
CA LEU A 179 11.24 11.45 0.59
C LEU A 179 12.59 10.96 0.05
N ALA A 180 12.99 9.74 0.41
CA ALA A 180 14.25 9.16 -0.08
C ALA A 180 14.19 8.79 -1.56
N VAL A 181 13.06 8.28 -2.03
CA VAL A 181 12.91 7.72 -3.39
C VAL A 181 12.15 8.62 -4.35
N ASN A 182 11.40 9.59 -3.86
CA ASN A 182 10.61 10.51 -4.67
C ASN A 182 11.50 11.58 -5.32
N ARG A 183 11.05 12.11 -6.45
CA ARG A 183 11.63 13.27 -7.11
C ARG A 183 10.91 14.54 -6.64
N VAL A 184 11.60 15.42 -5.91
CA VAL A 184 11.06 16.74 -5.56
C VAL A 184 10.91 17.56 -6.83
N LEU A 185 9.72 18.11 -7.05
CA LEU A 185 9.38 18.94 -8.20
C LEU A 185 9.46 20.41 -7.86
N CYS A 186 9.01 20.80 -6.66
CA CYS A 186 9.16 22.14 -6.14
C CYS A 186 9.24 22.14 -4.61
N GLY A 187 9.73 23.23 -4.04
CA GLY A 187 9.91 23.43 -2.61
C GLY A 187 11.19 22.81 -2.05
N ASP A 188 11.48 23.15 -0.80
CA ASP A 188 12.59 22.56 -0.05
C ASP A 188 12.03 21.53 0.94
N LEU A 189 12.25 20.24 0.63
CA LEU A 189 11.75 19.13 1.42
C LEU A 189 12.88 18.42 2.15
N PRO A 190 12.69 18.00 3.42
CA PRO A 190 13.70 17.29 4.18
C PRO A 190 13.98 15.93 3.56
N ARG A 191 15.17 15.72 3.01
CA ARG A 191 15.58 14.44 2.43
C ARG A 191 16.51 13.68 3.35
N PRO A 192 16.25 12.39 3.63
CA PRO A 192 17.19 11.58 4.39
C PRO A 192 18.48 11.40 3.58
N ALA A 193 19.64 11.57 4.23
CA ALA A 193 20.95 11.39 3.58
C ALA A 193 21.20 9.91 3.23
N ALA A 194 20.71 8.99 4.07
CA ALA A 194 20.82 7.55 3.90
C ALA A 194 19.71 6.83 4.70
N TYR A 195 19.66 5.52 4.59
CA TYR A 195 18.82 4.70 5.47
C TYR A 195 19.40 4.72 6.90
N PRO A 196 18.64 5.17 7.93
CA PRO A 196 19.18 5.34 9.28
C PRO A 196 19.70 4.01 9.87
N ALA A 197 20.93 3.98 10.35
CA ALA A 197 21.56 2.76 10.86
C ALA A 197 20.79 2.14 12.03
N ARG A 198 20.24 2.96 12.93
CA ARG A 198 19.43 2.45 14.05
C ARG A 198 18.10 1.85 13.56
N LEU A 199 17.46 2.46 12.56
CA LEU A 199 16.24 1.95 11.95
C LEU A 199 16.50 0.62 11.25
N ARG A 200 17.63 0.48 10.56
CA ARG A 200 18.03 -0.76 9.91
C ARG A 200 18.00 -1.95 10.86
N VAL A 201 18.55 -1.78 12.05
CA VAL A 201 18.58 -2.81 13.08
C VAL A 201 17.19 -3.04 13.68
N SER A 202 16.53 -1.97 14.13
CA SER A 202 15.26 -2.08 14.85
C SER A 202 14.11 -2.54 13.94
N ALA A 203 14.02 -2.05 12.71
CA ALA A 203 12.99 -2.45 11.77
C ALA A 203 13.17 -3.91 11.33
N SER A 204 14.40 -4.33 11.00
CA SER A 204 14.67 -5.73 10.69
C SER A 204 14.33 -6.67 11.85
N ALA A 205 14.63 -6.27 13.08
CA ALA A 205 14.31 -7.07 14.27
C ALA A 205 12.80 -7.15 14.53
N HIS A 206 12.11 -6.02 14.45
CA HIS A 206 10.68 -5.92 14.68
C HIS A 206 9.90 -6.78 13.67
N TRP A 207 10.12 -6.56 12.38
CA TRP A 207 9.42 -7.27 11.32
C TRP A 207 9.67 -8.79 11.36
N HIS A 208 10.91 -9.21 11.58
CA HIS A 208 11.24 -10.62 11.74
C HIS A 208 10.58 -11.23 12.96
N GLY A 209 10.60 -10.53 14.11
CA GLY A 209 9.93 -10.99 15.34
C GLY A 209 8.43 -11.15 15.16
N THR A 210 7.78 -10.21 14.46
CA THR A 210 6.35 -10.28 14.15
C THR A 210 6.03 -11.44 13.21
N ALA A 211 6.83 -11.66 12.16
CA ALA A 211 6.67 -12.79 11.25
C ALA A 211 6.76 -14.14 11.99
N ARG A 212 7.75 -14.30 12.84
CA ARG A 212 7.91 -15.52 13.67
C ARG A 212 6.74 -15.75 14.61
N ALA A 213 6.25 -14.70 15.28
CA ALA A 213 5.09 -14.78 16.14
C ALA A 213 3.83 -15.19 15.38
N THR A 214 3.63 -14.63 14.17
CA THR A 214 2.51 -14.98 13.28
C THR A 214 2.54 -16.46 12.87
N LEU A 215 3.70 -16.97 12.45
CA LEU A 215 3.86 -18.39 12.10
C LEU A 215 3.71 -19.31 13.30
N ALA A 216 4.30 -18.96 14.45
CA ALA A 216 4.19 -19.74 15.66
C ALA A 216 2.72 -19.88 16.14
N TYR A 217 1.96 -18.78 16.05
CA TYR A 217 0.54 -18.80 16.38
C TYR A 217 -0.26 -19.71 15.43
N ALA A 218 -0.03 -19.59 14.13
CA ALA A 218 -0.70 -20.43 13.13
C ALA A 218 -0.35 -21.91 13.31
N LYS A 219 0.92 -22.22 13.60
CA LYS A 219 1.42 -23.58 13.83
C LYS A 219 0.82 -24.22 15.08
N ALA A 220 0.60 -23.42 16.15
CA ALA A 220 0.04 -23.91 17.40
C ALA A 220 -1.50 -24.03 17.38
N ASN A 221 -2.21 -23.13 16.69
CA ASN A 221 -3.65 -22.97 16.85
C ASN A 221 -4.47 -23.29 15.58
N HIS A 222 -3.92 -23.12 14.39
CA HIS A 222 -4.65 -23.29 13.13
C HIS A 222 -4.30 -24.61 12.43
N ALA A 223 -3.03 -24.90 12.27
CA ALA A 223 -2.56 -26.08 11.54
C ALA A 223 -3.05 -27.39 12.16
N PRO A 224 -2.98 -27.64 13.51
CA PRO A 224 -3.47 -28.86 14.12
C PRO A 224 -5.00 -29.07 13.96
N ALA A 225 -5.74 -27.99 13.73
CA ALA A 225 -7.18 -28.01 13.49
C ALA A 225 -7.56 -28.09 12.00
N GLY A 226 -6.58 -28.21 11.08
CA GLY A 226 -6.82 -28.28 9.64
C GLY A 226 -7.36 -26.97 9.04
N ARG A 227 -7.13 -25.82 9.66
CA ARG A 227 -7.67 -24.52 9.24
C ARG A 227 -6.81 -23.90 8.15
N LEU A 228 -7.01 -24.37 6.92
CA LEU A 228 -6.20 -23.97 5.76
C LEU A 228 -6.21 -22.46 5.51
N THR A 229 -7.39 -21.81 5.56
CA THR A 229 -7.53 -20.39 5.25
C THR A 229 -6.74 -19.52 6.22
N GLU A 230 -6.82 -19.80 7.51
CA GLU A 230 -6.08 -19.07 8.55
C GLU A 230 -4.57 -19.32 8.44
N VAL A 231 -4.16 -20.54 8.10
CA VAL A 231 -2.74 -20.87 7.85
C VAL A 231 -2.21 -20.14 6.63
N ALA A 232 -2.96 -20.11 5.53
CA ALA A 232 -2.57 -19.39 4.31
C ALA A 232 -2.45 -17.88 4.55
N GLY A 233 -3.42 -17.29 5.27
CA GLY A 233 -3.39 -15.88 5.65
C GLY A 233 -2.20 -15.52 6.53
N ALA A 234 -1.92 -16.35 7.54
CA ALA A 234 -0.77 -16.17 8.42
C ALA A 234 0.56 -16.28 7.65
N LEU A 235 0.68 -17.26 6.75
CA LEU A 235 1.86 -17.44 5.93
C LEU A 235 2.09 -16.25 4.99
N ALA A 236 1.05 -15.76 4.33
CA ALA A 236 1.13 -14.57 3.46
C ALA A 236 1.59 -13.34 4.26
N SER A 237 0.99 -13.09 5.43
CA SER A 237 1.37 -11.99 6.30
C SER A 237 2.82 -12.11 6.78
N ALA A 238 3.23 -13.30 7.24
CA ALA A 238 4.60 -13.53 7.70
C ALA A 238 5.64 -13.38 6.58
N ALA A 239 5.31 -13.80 5.35
CA ALA A 239 6.20 -13.61 4.21
C ALA A 239 6.41 -12.12 3.90
N LEU A 240 5.36 -11.29 3.92
CA LEU A 240 5.49 -9.84 3.69
C LEU A 240 6.23 -9.15 4.84
N GLN A 241 5.93 -9.50 6.09
CA GLN A 241 6.68 -9.02 7.26
C GLN A 241 8.17 -9.37 7.15
N THR A 242 8.50 -10.59 6.70
CA THR A 242 9.88 -10.98 6.44
C THR A 242 10.50 -10.19 5.27
N GLY A 243 9.72 -9.89 4.23
CA GLY A 243 10.16 -9.01 3.15
C GLY A 243 10.59 -7.63 3.66
N HIS A 244 9.80 -7.03 4.54
CA HIS A 244 10.19 -5.79 5.23
C HIS A 244 11.46 -5.96 6.09
N ALA A 245 11.61 -7.10 6.80
CA ALA A 245 12.78 -7.38 7.63
C ALA A 245 14.07 -7.48 6.80
N VAL A 246 14.01 -8.17 5.66
CA VAL A 246 15.12 -8.34 4.71
C VAL A 246 15.54 -7.01 4.11
N LEU A 247 14.59 -6.22 3.57
CA LEU A 247 14.92 -4.95 2.95
C LEU A 247 15.41 -3.92 3.98
N ALA A 248 14.84 -3.90 5.19
CA ALA A 248 15.36 -3.08 6.27
C ALA A 248 16.80 -3.47 6.63
N ALA A 249 17.13 -4.77 6.73
CA ALA A 249 18.49 -5.25 6.97
C ALA A 249 19.48 -4.83 5.89
N ARG A 250 19.05 -4.70 4.64
CA ARG A 250 19.86 -4.19 3.52
C ARG A 250 19.93 -2.68 3.46
N GLY A 251 19.12 -1.95 4.25
CA GLY A 251 19.00 -0.49 4.17
C GLY A 251 18.24 -0.03 2.93
N GLU A 252 17.33 -0.84 2.42
CA GLU A 252 16.51 -0.55 1.26
C GLU A 252 15.13 -0.02 1.66
N TRP A 253 14.71 1.09 1.06
CA TRP A 253 13.41 1.69 1.30
C TRP A 253 12.26 0.91 0.63
N VAL A 254 11.15 0.80 1.36
CA VAL A 254 9.90 0.18 0.90
C VAL A 254 8.78 1.21 1.00
N THR A 255 8.09 1.46 -0.12
CA THR A 255 6.95 2.38 -0.18
C THR A 255 5.61 1.66 -0.41
N ASN A 256 5.64 0.39 -0.80
CA ASN A 256 4.46 -0.47 -0.94
C ASN A 256 4.85 -1.96 -0.97
N GLU A 257 3.86 -2.84 -0.87
CA GLU A 257 4.07 -4.30 -0.86
C GLU A 257 4.01 -4.95 -2.26
N LYS A 258 3.69 -4.23 -3.34
CA LYS A 258 3.45 -4.81 -4.68
C LYS A 258 4.60 -5.71 -5.19
N ARG A 259 5.86 -5.32 -4.95
CA ARG A 259 7.05 -6.07 -5.36
C ARG A 259 7.94 -6.50 -4.18
N LEU A 260 7.38 -6.49 -2.97
CA LEU A 260 8.14 -6.70 -1.74
C LEU A 260 8.81 -8.09 -1.71
N LEU A 261 8.05 -9.16 -1.96
CA LEU A 261 8.60 -10.53 -1.97
C LEU A 261 9.61 -10.76 -3.08
N GLU A 262 9.41 -10.16 -4.25
CA GLU A 262 10.38 -10.22 -5.36
C GLU A 262 11.70 -9.55 -4.97
N ARG A 263 11.65 -8.31 -4.47
CA ARG A 263 12.83 -7.56 -4.03
C ARG A 263 13.58 -8.23 -2.89
N ALA A 264 12.84 -8.86 -1.98
CA ALA A 264 13.41 -9.59 -0.85
C ALA A 264 13.96 -10.98 -1.23
N GLY A 265 13.72 -11.48 -2.47
CA GLY A 265 14.11 -12.83 -2.88
C GLY A 265 13.24 -13.94 -2.28
N LEU A 266 12.00 -13.63 -1.89
CA LEU A 266 11.12 -14.54 -1.14
C LEU A 266 10.03 -15.21 -1.99
N ARG A 267 10.08 -15.10 -3.35
CA ARG A 267 9.06 -15.74 -4.21
C ARG A 267 9.08 -17.27 -4.16
N GLY A 268 10.11 -17.89 -3.64
CA GLY A 268 10.14 -19.33 -3.34
C GLY A 268 9.06 -19.79 -2.36
N ILE A 269 8.48 -18.88 -1.58
CA ILE A 269 7.32 -19.16 -0.71
C ILE A 269 6.09 -19.61 -1.52
N ASP A 270 5.91 -19.11 -2.74
CA ASP A 270 4.81 -19.51 -3.61
C ASP A 270 4.81 -21.03 -3.89
N GLU A 271 5.99 -21.65 -3.99
CA GLU A 271 6.12 -23.10 -4.19
C GLU A 271 5.76 -23.89 -2.91
N ILE A 272 6.06 -23.33 -1.75
CA ILE A 272 5.68 -23.93 -0.46
C ILE A 272 4.15 -23.92 -0.33
N VAL A 273 3.51 -22.83 -0.70
CA VAL A 273 2.04 -22.71 -0.69
C VAL A 273 1.40 -23.67 -1.69
N ARG A 274 1.91 -23.76 -2.93
CA ARG A 274 1.37 -24.67 -3.95
C ARG A 274 1.52 -26.14 -3.59
N GLY A 275 2.63 -26.51 -2.95
CA GLY A 275 2.91 -27.88 -2.50
C GLY A 275 2.29 -28.24 -1.17
N GLY A 276 1.48 -27.35 -0.58
CA GLY A 276 0.81 -27.59 0.70
C GLY A 276 -0.23 -28.70 0.62
N VAL A 277 -0.27 -29.56 1.66
CA VAL A 277 -1.27 -30.60 1.84
C VAL A 277 -2.27 -30.07 2.89
N ASN A 278 -3.57 -30.27 2.66
CA ASN A 278 -4.63 -29.70 3.50
C ASN A 278 -4.84 -30.43 4.85
N GLU A 279 -4.14 -31.54 5.04
CA GLU A 279 -4.22 -32.30 6.30
C GLU A 279 -3.44 -31.58 7.40
N PRO A 280 -3.83 -31.70 8.67
CA PRO A 280 -3.19 -30.99 9.81
C PRO A 280 -1.66 -31.14 9.85
N GLU A 281 -1.15 -32.34 9.66
CA GLU A 281 0.31 -32.61 9.64
C GLU A 281 0.98 -31.92 8.45
N GLY A 282 0.32 -31.91 7.27
CA GLY A 282 0.80 -31.21 6.09
C GLY A 282 0.89 -29.70 6.29
N LEU A 283 -0.09 -29.09 6.97
CA LEU A 283 -0.09 -27.67 7.30
C LEU A 283 1.02 -27.31 8.30
N VAL A 284 1.26 -28.16 9.32
CA VAL A 284 2.37 -27.98 10.27
C VAL A 284 3.71 -28.05 9.53
N HIS A 285 3.87 -29.03 8.62
CA HIS A 285 5.07 -29.18 7.81
C HIS A 285 5.30 -27.98 6.87
N MET A 286 4.25 -27.51 6.21
CA MET A 286 4.29 -26.32 5.34
C MET A 286 4.79 -25.09 6.10
N LEU A 287 4.22 -24.83 7.28
CA LEU A 287 4.65 -23.71 8.12
C LEU A 287 6.10 -23.85 8.59
N GLY A 288 6.55 -25.07 8.93
CA GLY A 288 7.94 -25.33 9.31
C GLY A 288 8.93 -25.07 8.17
N ARG A 289 8.58 -25.46 6.95
CA ARG A 289 9.39 -25.16 5.76
C ARG A 289 9.46 -23.66 5.47
N ALA A 290 8.32 -22.98 5.58
CA ALA A 290 8.26 -21.54 5.38
C ALA A 290 9.10 -20.79 6.43
N GLU A 291 8.97 -21.15 7.72
CA GLU A 291 9.78 -20.59 8.81
C GLU A 291 11.28 -20.69 8.51
N ALA A 292 11.76 -21.88 8.09
CA ALA A 292 13.17 -22.08 7.78
C ALA A 292 13.66 -21.20 6.63
N VAL A 293 12.89 -21.07 5.55
CA VAL A 293 13.22 -20.19 4.40
C VAL A 293 13.25 -18.73 4.79
N LEU A 294 12.24 -18.28 5.54
CA LEU A 294 12.10 -16.88 5.97
C LEU A 294 13.21 -16.49 6.96
N ASP A 295 13.53 -17.35 7.93
CA ASP A 295 14.61 -17.12 8.88
C ASP A 295 15.99 -17.06 8.19
N ALA A 296 16.24 -17.95 7.24
CA ALA A 296 17.49 -17.96 6.47
C ALA A 296 17.69 -16.67 5.66
N ALA A 297 16.63 -16.17 5.01
CA ALA A 297 16.70 -14.94 4.23
C ALA A 297 17.01 -13.70 5.09
N VAL A 298 16.47 -13.63 6.30
CA VAL A 298 16.80 -12.53 7.23
C VAL A 298 18.24 -12.64 7.75
N ALA A 299 18.69 -13.87 8.06
CA ALA A 299 20.05 -14.08 8.51
C ALA A 299 21.08 -13.66 7.45
N GLU A 300 20.88 -14.07 6.20
CA GLU A 300 21.69 -13.68 5.05
C GLU A 300 21.72 -12.16 4.86
N ALA A 301 20.54 -11.52 4.87
CA ALA A 301 20.44 -10.07 4.69
C ALA A 301 21.17 -9.27 5.79
N ARG A 302 21.15 -9.76 7.02
CA ARG A 302 21.89 -9.14 8.14
C ARG A 302 23.41 -9.28 8.01
N GLN A 303 23.89 -10.40 7.48
CA GLN A 303 25.32 -10.61 7.23
C GLN A 303 25.83 -9.70 6.11
N SER A 304 25.16 -9.69 4.96
CA SER A 304 25.51 -8.84 3.82
C SER A 304 25.41 -7.34 4.13
N GLY A 305 24.61 -6.98 5.08
CA GLY A 305 24.44 -5.60 5.46
C GLY A 305 25.41 -5.11 6.55
N ALA A 306 26.27 -5.96 7.09
CA ALA A 306 27.28 -5.61 8.09
C ALA A 306 28.65 -5.30 7.44
N GLU A 307 28.83 -5.65 6.15
CA GLU A 307 29.98 -5.28 5.32
C GLU A 307 29.82 -3.89 4.70
#